data_0a2e29677838c394dc2d7454245eec9a
#
_entry.id   0a2e29677838c394dc2d7454245eec9a
#
_cell.length_a   1.000
_cell.length_b   1.000
_cell.length_c   1.000
_cell.angle_alpha   90.00
_cell.angle_beta   90.00
_cell.angle_gamma   90.00
#
_symmetry.space_group_name_H-M   'P 1'
#
loop_
_entity.id
_entity.type
_entity.pdbx_description
1 polymer ?
#
loop_
_entity_poly.entity_id
_entity_poly.type
_entity_poly.pdbx_seq_one_letter_code
_entity_poly.pdbx_strand_id
1 'polypeptide(L)'
;SYMLLDGFTLSQGTDESIIFTEVGELTTTIENVGTENSGSITATLISQTDNVNILNTVIEIEPVGSGETITVGPFNFEVAINTADQDDVIFHLNIQDDENSWEYPINITVNAPAFQLASSFIFDGANGSLDPGESATLQLVLENIGSAPLQYPTFSAYENDEYLTLGELTSDNAYYWDVGTSVILSTNIIVSDIAPFGH
;
A
#
# COMPACT_ATOMS: atom_id res chain seq x y z
N SER A 1 19.75 -33.95 -2.22
CA SER A 1 19.72 -32.53 -1.86
C SER A 1 18.55 -32.22 -0.95
N TYR A 2 18.63 -31.15 -0.18
CA TYR A 2 17.52 -30.57 0.57
C TYR A 2 17.75 -29.05 0.68
N MET A 3 16.91 -28.26 0.00
CA MET A 3 17.03 -26.81 0.01
C MET A 3 16.25 -26.22 1.17
N LEU A 4 16.89 -25.37 1.97
CA LEU A 4 16.30 -24.65 3.09
C LEU A 4 16.35 -23.15 2.82
N LEU A 5 15.25 -22.43 3.01
CA LEU A 5 15.22 -20.96 3.03
C LEU A 5 15.85 -20.50 4.36
N ASP A 6 16.99 -19.84 4.29
CA ASP A 6 17.70 -19.29 5.45
C ASP A 6 17.22 -17.87 5.80
N GLY A 7 16.82 -17.09 4.79
CA GLY A 7 16.28 -15.75 4.98
C GLY A 7 15.97 -15.03 3.67
N PHE A 8 15.50 -13.80 3.82
CA PHE A 8 15.27 -12.91 2.70
C PHE A 8 15.60 -11.46 3.07
N THR A 9 15.76 -10.62 2.04
CA THR A 9 15.96 -9.17 2.17
C THR A 9 15.13 -8.44 1.12
N LEU A 10 14.67 -7.23 1.48
CA LEU A 10 14.04 -6.29 0.56
C LEU A 10 14.98 -5.12 0.26
N SER A 11 15.09 -4.70 -0.99
CA SER A 11 15.95 -3.58 -1.40
C SER A 11 15.36 -2.21 -1.04
N GLN A 12 14.04 -2.14 -0.97
CA GLN A 12 13.26 -0.94 -0.64
C GLN A 12 12.42 -1.28 0.60
N GLY A 13 12.61 -0.55 1.68
CA GLY A 13 11.91 -0.80 2.93
C GLY A 13 12.86 -1.17 4.08
N THR A 14 12.32 -1.27 5.26
CA THR A 14 13.02 -1.73 6.46
C THR A 14 12.43 -3.08 6.87
N ASP A 15 13.29 -4.06 7.05
CA ASP A 15 12.99 -5.34 7.68
C ASP A 15 11.54 -5.86 7.51
N GLU A 16 11.29 -6.61 6.44
CA GLU A 16 10.02 -7.30 6.16
C GLU A 16 8.82 -6.40 5.81
N SER A 17 9.04 -5.12 5.51
CA SER A 17 7.98 -4.21 5.09
C SER A 17 8.33 -3.42 3.83
N ILE A 18 7.31 -3.05 3.06
CA ILE A 18 7.42 -2.24 1.86
C ILE A 18 6.40 -1.09 1.90
N ILE A 19 6.74 0.06 1.31
CA ILE A 19 5.78 1.15 1.13
C ILE A 19 4.92 0.87 -0.10
N PHE A 20 3.62 1.13 0.00
CA PHE A 20 2.68 0.99 -1.12
C PHE A 20 3.16 1.79 -2.36
N THR A 21 2.79 1.34 -3.56
CA THR A 21 3.23 1.92 -4.85
C THR A 21 4.73 1.79 -5.20
N GLU A 22 5.54 1.21 -4.34
CA GLU A 22 6.94 0.98 -4.65
C GLU A 22 7.15 -0.32 -5.44
N VAL A 23 8.19 -0.32 -6.25
CA VAL A 23 8.73 -1.54 -6.83
C VAL A 23 9.70 -2.13 -5.82
N GLY A 24 9.33 -3.27 -5.26
CA GLY A 24 10.16 -4.03 -4.34
C GLY A 24 11.08 -5.01 -5.09
N GLU A 25 12.24 -5.25 -4.52
CA GLU A 25 13.15 -6.32 -4.93
C GLU A 25 13.32 -7.28 -3.77
N LEU A 26 12.81 -8.50 -3.94
CA LEU A 26 12.97 -9.58 -2.95
C LEU A 26 14.16 -10.44 -3.33
N THR A 27 15.11 -10.55 -2.44
CA THR A 27 16.27 -11.44 -2.58
C THR A 27 16.23 -12.45 -1.44
N THR A 28 16.39 -13.73 -1.76
CA THR A 28 16.35 -14.82 -0.79
C THR A 28 17.72 -15.48 -0.67
N THR A 29 17.98 -16.06 0.49
CA THR A 29 19.17 -16.89 0.75
C THR A 29 18.70 -18.32 1.00
N ILE A 30 19.22 -19.28 0.22
CA ILE A 30 18.91 -20.70 0.37
C ILE A 30 20.20 -21.50 0.63
N GLU A 31 20.08 -22.52 1.44
CA GLU A 31 21.18 -23.43 1.78
C GLU A 31 20.80 -24.87 1.38
N ASN A 32 21.73 -25.59 0.78
CA ASN A 32 21.60 -27.04 0.61
C ASN A 32 22.07 -27.75 1.87
N VAL A 33 21.16 -27.99 2.81
CA VAL A 33 21.44 -28.72 4.05
C VAL A 33 21.43 -30.25 3.86
N GLY A 34 21.19 -30.72 2.63
CA GLY A 34 21.29 -32.14 2.28
C GLY A 34 22.72 -32.64 2.21
N THR A 35 22.90 -33.94 2.13
CA THR A 35 24.22 -34.62 2.06
C THR A 35 24.76 -34.74 0.65
N GLU A 36 24.00 -34.38 -0.37
CA GLU A 36 24.34 -34.49 -1.78
C GLU A 36 24.15 -33.14 -2.49
N ASN A 37 24.88 -32.93 -3.59
CA ASN A 37 24.67 -31.77 -4.44
C ASN A 37 23.28 -31.84 -5.09
N SER A 38 22.69 -30.69 -5.38
CA SER A 38 21.47 -30.61 -6.20
C SER A 38 21.77 -30.82 -7.69
N GLY A 39 20.74 -31.06 -8.47
CA GLY A 39 20.70 -30.75 -9.91
C GLY A 39 20.59 -29.24 -10.14
N SER A 40 20.33 -28.85 -11.39
CA SER A 40 19.92 -27.47 -11.70
C SER A 40 18.63 -27.13 -10.98
N ILE A 41 18.54 -25.93 -10.44
CA ILE A 41 17.40 -25.50 -9.61
C ILE A 41 16.61 -24.44 -10.36
N THR A 42 15.30 -24.56 -10.33
CA THR A 42 14.35 -23.51 -10.71
C THR A 42 13.72 -22.94 -9.46
N ALA A 43 13.90 -21.64 -9.21
CA ALA A 43 13.23 -20.90 -8.15
C ALA A 43 12.08 -20.09 -8.74
N THR A 44 10.85 -20.30 -8.24
CA THR A 44 9.65 -19.63 -8.70
C THR A 44 9.01 -18.88 -7.56
N LEU A 45 8.76 -17.58 -7.72
CA LEU A 45 8.02 -16.76 -6.77
C LEU A 45 6.56 -16.61 -7.23
N ILE A 46 5.62 -16.91 -6.36
CA ILE A 46 4.17 -16.80 -6.61
C ILE A 46 3.56 -15.94 -5.51
N SER A 47 2.67 -15.01 -5.87
CA SER A 47 1.84 -14.30 -4.89
C SER A 47 0.53 -15.01 -4.67
N GLN A 48 0.07 -15.06 -3.42
CA GLN A 48 -1.27 -15.50 -3.04
C GLN A 48 -2.24 -14.35 -2.79
N THR A 49 -1.76 -13.11 -2.93
CA THR A 49 -2.57 -11.90 -2.74
C THR A 49 -2.74 -11.16 -4.06
N ASP A 50 -3.95 -10.63 -4.30
CA ASP A 50 -4.30 -9.95 -5.56
C ASP A 50 -3.75 -8.53 -5.65
N ASN A 51 -3.25 -7.99 -4.54
CA ASN A 51 -2.73 -6.62 -4.43
C ASN A 51 -1.24 -6.49 -4.80
N VAL A 52 -0.65 -7.52 -5.41
CA VAL A 52 0.74 -7.54 -5.83
C VAL A 52 0.89 -8.12 -7.23
N ASN A 53 1.78 -7.51 -8.02
CA ASN A 53 2.16 -7.97 -9.35
C ASN A 53 3.66 -8.32 -9.37
N ILE A 54 4.01 -9.58 -9.61
CA ILE A 54 5.41 -10.02 -9.73
C ILE A 54 5.87 -9.83 -11.17
N LEU A 55 6.97 -9.08 -11.37
CA LEU A 55 7.48 -8.71 -12.68
C LEU A 55 8.39 -9.78 -13.29
N ASN A 56 9.09 -10.55 -12.45
CA ASN A 56 9.89 -11.72 -12.85
C ASN A 56 9.67 -12.86 -11.87
N THR A 57 9.04 -13.91 -12.32
CA THR A 57 8.56 -15.01 -11.47
C THR A 57 9.53 -16.17 -11.35
N VAL A 58 10.50 -16.31 -12.24
CA VAL A 58 11.36 -17.51 -12.33
C VAL A 58 12.83 -17.11 -12.42
N ILE A 59 13.67 -17.81 -11.68
CA ILE A 59 15.13 -17.70 -11.71
C ILE A 59 15.73 -19.10 -11.80
N GLU A 60 16.59 -19.33 -12.80
CA GLU A 60 17.35 -20.55 -12.96
C GLU A 60 18.67 -20.45 -12.22
N ILE A 61 19.08 -21.52 -11.55
CA ILE A 61 20.23 -21.57 -10.67
C ILE A 61 21.03 -22.83 -11.00
N GLU A 62 22.36 -22.67 -11.06
CA GLU A 62 23.28 -23.78 -11.22
C GLU A 62 23.21 -24.74 -10.02
N PRO A 63 23.67 -25.99 -10.14
CA PRO A 63 23.69 -26.93 -9.04
C PRO A 63 24.40 -26.40 -7.80
N VAL A 64 23.81 -26.63 -6.62
CA VAL A 64 24.28 -26.16 -5.32
C VAL A 64 24.89 -27.33 -4.54
N GLY A 65 26.13 -27.16 -4.10
CA GLY A 65 26.86 -28.18 -3.33
C GLY A 65 26.24 -28.44 -1.95
N SER A 66 26.47 -29.63 -1.39
CA SER A 66 26.09 -29.95 -0.02
C SER A 66 26.75 -28.98 0.97
N GLY A 67 25.97 -28.33 1.84
CA GLY A 67 26.40 -27.32 2.80
C GLY A 67 26.69 -25.93 2.18
N GLU A 68 26.39 -25.74 0.89
CA GLU A 68 26.57 -24.46 0.21
C GLU A 68 25.34 -23.58 0.37
N THR A 69 25.59 -22.28 0.58
CA THR A 69 24.58 -21.24 0.66
C THR A 69 24.67 -20.35 -0.57
N ILE A 70 23.56 -20.04 -1.20
CA ILE A 70 23.47 -19.16 -2.37
C ILE A 70 22.40 -18.08 -2.19
N THR A 71 22.58 -16.99 -2.93
CA THR A 71 21.60 -15.91 -3.02
C THR A 71 20.77 -16.06 -4.29
N VAL A 72 19.45 -15.98 -4.16
CA VAL A 72 18.47 -16.10 -5.26
C VAL A 72 17.65 -14.84 -5.35
N GLY A 73 17.68 -14.19 -6.48
CA GLY A 73 16.98 -12.92 -6.71
C GLY A 73 17.80 -11.96 -7.59
N PRO A 74 17.37 -10.68 -7.72
CA PRO A 74 16.12 -10.19 -7.14
C PRO A 74 14.88 -10.69 -7.89
N PHE A 75 13.81 -10.97 -7.17
CA PHE A 75 12.46 -11.00 -7.71
C PHE A 75 11.86 -9.60 -7.59
N ASN A 76 11.46 -9.01 -8.71
CA ASN A 76 10.87 -7.67 -8.73
C ASN A 76 9.35 -7.78 -8.67
N PHE A 77 8.73 -6.93 -7.85
CA PHE A 77 7.28 -6.90 -7.71
C PHE A 77 6.78 -5.47 -7.43
N GLU A 78 5.51 -5.22 -7.71
CA GLU A 78 4.81 -3.96 -7.47
C GLU A 78 3.63 -4.19 -6.54
N VAL A 79 3.48 -3.33 -5.53
CA VAL A 79 2.32 -3.34 -4.64
C VAL A 79 1.26 -2.37 -5.18
N ALA A 80 0.01 -2.81 -5.22
CA ALA A 80 -1.08 -2.01 -5.74
C ALA A 80 -1.36 -0.77 -4.88
N ILE A 81 -1.72 0.33 -5.53
CA ILE A 81 -1.99 1.63 -4.88
C ILE A 81 -3.14 1.59 -3.86
N ASN A 82 -4.04 0.63 -3.97
CA ASN A 82 -5.18 0.47 -3.08
C ASN A 82 -4.95 -0.55 -1.96
N THR A 83 -3.72 -0.99 -1.76
CA THR A 83 -3.38 -1.86 -0.63
C THR A 83 -3.51 -1.06 0.66
N ALA A 84 -4.23 -1.62 1.63
CA ALA A 84 -4.44 -0.97 2.91
C ALA A 84 -3.17 -0.97 3.77
N ASP A 85 -3.11 -0.02 4.69
CA ASP A 85 -2.03 0.02 5.68
C ASP A 85 -2.03 -1.23 6.55
N GLN A 86 -0.85 -1.80 6.77
CA GLN A 86 -0.61 -3.03 7.52
C GLN A 86 -1.23 -4.30 6.90
N ASP A 87 -1.65 -4.25 5.64
CA ASP A 87 -1.98 -5.48 4.91
C ASP A 87 -0.71 -6.30 4.63
N ASP A 88 -0.86 -7.62 4.68
CA ASP A 88 0.22 -8.54 4.33
C ASP A 88 0.16 -8.95 2.86
N VAL A 89 1.33 -8.94 2.22
CA VAL A 89 1.58 -9.61 0.95
C VAL A 89 2.22 -10.95 1.24
N ILE A 90 1.60 -12.03 0.77
CA ILE A 90 2.06 -13.40 0.99
C ILE A 90 2.61 -13.94 -0.33
N PHE A 91 3.90 -14.19 -0.35
CA PHE A 91 4.57 -14.92 -1.42
C PHE A 91 4.83 -16.36 -1.03
N HIS A 92 4.88 -17.23 -2.03
CA HIS A 92 5.40 -18.58 -1.94
C HIS A 92 6.61 -18.72 -2.84
N LEU A 93 7.77 -18.95 -2.24
CA LEU A 93 8.98 -19.34 -2.97
C LEU A 93 8.97 -20.85 -3.16
N ASN A 94 8.82 -21.28 -4.39
CA ASN A 94 8.93 -22.69 -4.78
C ASN A 94 10.33 -22.92 -5.36
N ILE A 95 11.06 -23.83 -4.78
CA ILE A 95 12.39 -24.25 -5.20
C ILE A 95 12.29 -25.68 -5.68
N GLN A 96 12.72 -25.96 -6.92
CA GLN A 96 12.63 -27.29 -7.51
C GLN A 96 13.95 -27.67 -8.16
N ASP A 97 14.47 -28.88 -7.88
CA ASP A 97 15.49 -29.55 -8.66
C ASP A 97 14.87 -30.69 -9.50
N ASP A 98 15.70 -31.52 -10.14
CA ASP A 98 15.23 -32.61 -11.02
C ASP A 98 14.35 -33.63 -10.30
N GLU A 99 14.48 -33.80 -8.99
CA GLU A 99 13.86 -34.88 -8.20
C GLU A 99 12.93 -34.37 -7.10
N ASN A 100 13.15 -33.13 -6.60
CA ASN A 100 12.52 -32.64 -5.38
C ASN A 100 11.96 -31.23 -5.57
N SER A 101 11.00 -30.88 -4.68
CA SER A 101 10.41 -29.55 -4.61
C SER A 101 10.22 -29.14 -3.15
N TRP A 102 10.52 -27.87 -2.86
CA TRP A 102 10.37 -27.24 -1.53
C TRP A 102 9.62 -25.94 -1.69
N GLU A 103 8.72 -25.64 -0.77
CA GLU A 103 7.91 -24.42 -0.77
C GLU A 103 8.05 -23.67 0.55
N TYR A 104 8.28 -22.37 0.48
CA TYR A 104 8.46 -21.50 1.63
C TYR A 104 7.56 -20.27 1.52
N PRO A 105 6.72 -20.00 2.54
CA PRO A 105 5.97 -18.76 2.60
C PRO A 105 6.90 -17.61 3.02
N ILE A 106 6.71 -16.44 2.39
CA ILE A 106 7.38 -15.19 2.73
C ILE A 106 6.29 -14.13 2.91
N ASN A 107 6.18 -13.57 4.10
CA ASN A 107 5.20 -12.54 4.41
C ASN A 107 5.90 -11.19 4.48
N ILE A 108 5.31 -10.19 3.82
CA ILE A 108 5.78 -8.81 3.79
C ILE A 108 4.64 -7.89 4.15
N THR A 109 4.83 -7.04 5.16
CA THR A 109 3.82 -6.06 5.57
C THR A 109 3.89 -4.80 4.70
N VAL A 110 2.74 -4.31 4.24
CA VAL A 110 2.65 -3.07 3.47
C VAL A 110 2.42 -1.89 4.39
N ASN A 111 3.27 -0.88 4.28
CA ASN A 111 3.09 0.41 4.92
C ASN A 111 2.39 1.36 3.93
N ALA A 112 1.22 1.85 4.31
CA ALA A 112 0.42 2.75 3.50
C ALA A 112 -0.12 3.94 4.32
N PRO A 113 -0.52 5.05 3.68
CA PRO A 113 -1.27 6.09 4.37
C PRO A 113 -2.68 5.60 4.69
N ALA A 114 -3.18 5.94 5.88
CA ALA A 114 -4.56 5.71 6.28
C ALA A 114 -5.11 6.99 6.91
N PHE A 115 -6.32 7.40 6.52
CA PHE A 115 -6.85 8.69 6.93
C PHE A 115 -8.06 8.55 7.83
N GLN A 116 -8.06 9.36 8.89
CA GLN A 116 -9.20 9.53 9.79
C GLN A 116 -9.69 10.97 9.72
N LEU A 117 -11.01 11.16 9.69
CA LEU A 117 -11.61 12.46 9.90
C LEU A 117 -11.51 12.83 11.39
N ALA A 118 -10.60 13.76 11.73
CA ALA A 118 -10.40 14.23 13.10
C ALA A 118 -11.48 15.23 13.53
N SER A 119 -11.89 16.12 12.61
CA SER A 119 -12.98 17.09 12.87
C SER A 119 -13.51 17.69 11.57
N SER A 120 -14.69 18.28 11.63
CA SER A 120 -15.30 19.06 10.56
C SER A 120 -15.90 20.36 11.09
N PHE A 121 -15.86 21.41 10.29
CA PHE A 121 -16.37 22.73 10.63
C PHE A 121 -17.12 23.31 9.43
N ILE A 122 -18.26 24.00 9.73
CA ILE A 122 -19.01 24.77 8.75
C ILE A 122 -18.97 26.24 9.17
N PHE A 123 -18.53 27.10 8.28
CA PHE A 123 -18.42 28.54 8.48
C PHE A 123 -19.46 29.22 7.54
N ASP A 124 -20.64 29.51 8.06
CA ASP A 124 -21.75 30.18 7.36
C ASP A 124 -21.73 31.71 7.53
N GLY A 125 -20.97 32.20 8.51
CA GLY A 125 -20.82 33.65 8.79
C GLY A 125 -21.97 34.24 9.61
N ALA A 126 -23.00 33.48 9.97
CA ALA A 126 -24.21 34.02 10.60
C ALA A 126 -24.69 33.23 11.84
N ASN A 127 -25.48 32.18 11.65
CA ASN A 127 -26.24 31.56 12.74
C ASN A 127 -25.81 30.12 13.06
N GLY A 128 -24.85 29.55 12.34
CA GLY A 128 -24.39 28.17 12.49
C GLY A 128 -25.29 27.13 11.83
N SER A 129 -26.22 27.57 10.98
CA SER A 129 -27.13 26.73 10.20
C SER A 129 -27.05 27.12 8.75
N LEU A 130 -27.15 26.15 7.84
CA LEU A 130 -27.22 26.39 6.41
C LEU A 130 -28.70 26.58 6.02
N ASP A 131 -29.07 27.82 5.72
CA ASP A 131 -30.41 28.15 5.27
C ASP A 131 -30.51 28.17 3.72
N PRO A 132 -31.71 28.03 3.12
CA PRO A 132 -31.88 28.12 1.67
C PRO A 132 -31.32 29.42 1.09
N GLY A 133 -30.53 29.30 0.03
CA GLY A 133 -29.85 30.42 -0.64
C GLY A 133 -28.54 30.86 0.00
N GLU A 134 -28.09 30.22 1.08
CA GLU A 134 -26.82 30.54 1.73
C GLU A 134 -25.62 29.79 1.12
N SER A 135 -24.46 30.34 1.40
CA SER A 135 -23.18 29.68 1.13
C SER A 135 -22.32 29.65 2.39
N ALA A 136 -21.59 28.56 2.54
CA ALA A 136 -20.66 28.37 3.67
C ALA A 136 -19.35 27.75 3.20
N THR A 137 -18.35 27.80 4.06
CA THR A 137 -17.11 27.02 3.88
C THR A 137 -17.16 25.79 4.76
N LEU A 138 -17.04 24.61 4.16
CA LEU A 138 -16.81 23.36 4.86
C LEU A 138 -15.31 23.15 4.99
N GLN A 139 -14.83 22.90 6.20
CA GLN A 139 -13.49 22.44 6.48
C GLN A 139 -13.52 21.04 7.08
N LEU A 140 -12.67 20.16 6.55
CA LEU A 140 -12.45 18.80 7.03
C LEU A 140 -11.00 18.70 7.48
N VAL A 141 -10.77 18.29 8.72
CA VAL A 141 -9.44 18.00 9.25
C VAL A 141 -9.22 16.50 9.15
N LEU A 142 -8.31 16.09 8.28
CA LEU A 142 -7.91 14.69 8.12
C LEU A 142 -6.55 14.47 8.77
N GLU A 143 -6.41 13.38 9.50
CA GLU A 143 -5.16 12.93 10.10
C GLU A 143 -4.68 11.67 9.38
N ASN A 144 -3.39 11.64 8.98
CA ASN A 144 -2.77 10.41 8.49
C ASN A 144 -2.37 9.54 9.69
N ILE A 145 -3.19 8.53 9.97
CA ILE A 145 -2.96 7.55 11.04
C ILE A 145 -2.27 6.27 10.53
N GLY A 146 -1.92 6.23 9.26
CA GLY A 146 -1.21 5.11 8.64
C GLY A 146 0.28 5.08 8.96
N SER A 147 0.99 4.13 8.39
CA SER A 147 2.43 3.91 8.62
C SER A 147 3.32 4.46 7.50
N ALA A 148 2.74 5.03 6.44
CA ALA A 148 3.48 5.70 5.37
C ALA A 148 2.94 7.11 5.08
N PRO A 149 3.80 8.02 4.57
CA PRO A 149 3.36 9.33 4.11
C PRO A 149 2.65 9.22 2.74
N LEU A 150 1.82 10.21 2.41
CA LEU A 150 1.26 10.38 1.08
C LEU A 150 1.89 11.60 0.39
N GLN A 151 2.44 11.37 -0.81
CA GLN A 151 3.04 12.44 -1.61
C GLN A 151 2.11 12.81 -2.77
N TYR A 152 2.02 14.11 -3.06
CA TYR A 152 1.21 14.67 -4.15
C TYR A 152 -0.23 14.11 -4.19
N PRO A 153 -0.98 14.20 -3.07
CA PRO A 153 -2.32 13.65 -3.00
C PRO A 153 -3.25 14.32 -4.01
N THR A 154 -4.12 13.52 -4.61
CA THR A 154 -5.28 14.01 -5.33
C THR A 154 -6.52 13.75 -4.50
N PHE A 155 -7.42 14.72 -4.44
CA PHE A 155 -8.65 14.62 -3.66
C PHE A 155 -9.82 15.15 -4.46
N SER A 156 -10.98 14.56 -4.24
CA SER A 156 -12.25 14.99 -4.83
C SER A 156 -13.36 14.90 -3.80
N ALA A 157 -14.32 15.78 -3.91
CA ALA A 157 -15.55 15.70 -3.13
C ALA A 157 -16.72 15.65 -4.09
N TYR A 158 -17.75 14.91 -3.73
CA TYR A 158 -19.03 14.88 -4.42
C TYR A 158 -20.15 14.86 -3.38
N GLU A 159 -21.28 15.39 -3.77
CA GLU A 159 -22.52 15.33 -3.01
C GLU A 159 -23.58 14.58 -3.83
N ASN A 160 -24.60 14.06 -3.16
CA ASN A 160 -25.75 13.38 -3.76
C ASN A 160 -27.06 14.10 -3.44
N ASP A 161 -26.99 15.29 -2.90
CA ASP A 161 -28.14 16.09 -2.50
C ASP A 161 -28.50 17.10 -3.60
N GLU A 162 -29.76 17.10 -4.05
CA GLU A 162 -30.22 17.97 -5.16
C GLU A 162 -30.22 19.47 -4.82
N TYR A 163 -30.12 19.82 -3.53
CA TYR A 163 -30.15 21.21 -3.07
C TYR A 163 -28.77 21.74 -2.70
N LEU A 164 -27.73 20.89 -2.72
CA LEU A 164 -26.38 21.29 -2.40
C LEU A 164 -25.51 21.36 -3.66
N THR A 165 -24.56 22.25 -3.64
CA THR A 165 -23.48 22.32 -4.64
C THR A 165 -22.17 22.50 -3.92
N LEU A 166 -21.19 21.64 -4.19
CA LEU A 166 -19.82 21.76 -3.70
C LEU A 166 -18.96 22.53 -4.71
N GLY A 167 -18.12 23.42 -4.19
CA GLY A 167 -17.06 24.06 -4.93
C GLY A 167 -15.83 23.15 -5.12
N GLU A 168 -14.76 23.73 -5.63
CA GLU A 168 -13.48 23.04 -5.72
C GLU A 168 -12.97 22.71 -4.30
N LEU A 169 -12.46 21.49 -4.11
CA LEU A 169 -11.83 21.06 -2.89
C LEU A 169 -10.34 21.47 -2.90
N THR A 170 -9.94 22.21 -1.90
CA THR A 170 -8.55 22.69 -1.73
C THR A 170 -7.93 22.15 -0.46
N SER A 171 -6.60 22.04 -0.42
CA SER A 171 -5.85 21.62 0.76
C SER A 171 -4.89 22.72 1.21
N ASP A 172 -4.67 22.84 2.50
CA ASP A 172 -3.63 23.70 3.07
C ASP A 172 -2.23 23.15 2.82
N ASN A 173 -2.11 21.84 2.53
CA ASN A 173 -0.88 21.18 2.10
C ASN A 173 -1.16 20.24 0.92
N ALA A 174 -0.79 20.65 -0.30
CA ALA A 174 -1.02 19.89 -1.53
C ALA A 174 0.13 18.93 -1.90
N TYR A 175 1.21 18.84 -1.09
CA TYR A 175 2.43 18.16 -1.52
C TYR A 175 2.78 16.92 -0.71
N TYR A 176 2.66 16.98 0.62
CA TYR A 176 3.19 15.93 1.47
C TYR A 176 2.41 15.83 2.79
N TRP A 177 1.83 14.66 3.04
CA TRP A 177 1.03 14.37 4.23
C TRP A 177 1.75 13.29 5.04
N ASP A 178 2.53 13.73 6.03
CA ASP A 178 3.35 12.84 6.85
C ASP A 178 2.50 12.03 7.85
N VAL A 179 3.07 10.94 8.33
CA VAL A 179 2.48 10.10 9.37
C VAL A 179 2.24 10.92 10.64
N GLY A 180 1.05 10.79 11.25
CA GLY A 180 0.67 11.50 12.46
C GLY A 180 0.41 12.99 12.28
N THR A 181 0.38 13.49 11.03
CA THR A 181 0.07 14.90 10.75
C THR A 181 -1.37 15.07 10.28
N SER A 182 -1.93 16.25 10.57
CA SER A 182 -3.26 16.62 10.09
C SER A 182 -3.16 17.63 8.95
N VAL A 183 -4.07 17.53 7.99
CA VAL A 183 -4.27 18.47 6.89
C VAL A 183 -5.69 18.98 6.86
N ILE A 184 -5.88 20.20 6.37
CA ILE A 184 -7.19 20.83 6.26
C ILE A 184 -7.60 20.84 4.79
N LEU A 185 -8.71 20.16 4.49
CA LEU A 185 -9.41 20.28 3.22
C LEU A 185 -10.53 21.29 3.35
N SER A 186 -10.68 22.18 2.38
CA SER A 186 -11.71 23.21 2.38
C SER A 186 -12.46 23.25 1.04
N THR A 187 -13.77 23.38 1.10
CA THR A 187 -14.63 23.62 -0.05
C THR A 187 -15.77 24.56 0.30
N ASN A 188 -16.32 25.27 -0.70
CA ASN A 188 -17.55 26.02 -0.54
C ASN A 188 -18.76 25.10 -0.71
N ILE A 189 -19.74 25.27 0.14
CA ILE A 189 -21.07 24.68 0.02
C ILE A 189 -22.03 25.81 -0.36
N ILE A 190 -22.88 25.56 -1.34
CA ILE A 190 -23.96 26.46 -1.74
C ILE A 190 -25.28 25.71 -1.59
N VAL A 191 -26.20 26.26 -0.83
CA VAL A 191 -27.56 25.73 -0.67
C VAL A 191 -28.48 26.43 -1.65
N SER A 192 -29.27 25.66 -2.39
CA SER A 192 -30.26 26.19 -3.30
C SER A 192 -31.33 27.02 -2.56
N ASP A 193 -31.75 28.15 -3.14
CA ASP A 193 -32.83 28.99 -2.60
C ASP A 193 -34.21 28.29 -2.60
N ILE A 194 -34.37 27.20 -3.32
CA ILE A 194 -35.57 26.36 -3.32
C ILE A 194 -35.48 25.17 -2.36
N ALA A 195 -34.40 25.03 -1.61
CA ALA A 195 -34.29 23.96 -0.62
C ALA A 195 -35.42 24.10 0.44
N PRO A 196 -36.05 23.01 0.87
CA PRO A 196 -37.02 23.04 1.94
C PRO A 196 -36.37 23.45 3.27
N PHE A 197 -37.09 24.26 4.08
CA PHE A 197 -36.63 24.57 5.42
C PHE A 197 -36.48 23.28 6.27
N GLY A 198 -35.35 23.12 6.89
CA GLY A 198 -35.03 21.94 7.72
C GLY A 198 -34.66 20.70 6.92
N HIS A 199 -34.25 20.90 5.68
CA HIS A 199 -33.70 19.86 4.81
C HIS A 199 -32.39 19.27 5.37
#